data_559dcc56e84bc9cb710069321025a397
#
_entry.id   559dcc56e84bc9cb710069321025a397
#
_cell.length_a   1.000
_cell.length_b   1.000
_cell.length_c   1.000
_cell.angle_alpha   90.00
_cell.angle_beta   90.00
_cell.angle_gamma   90.00
#
_symmetry.space_group_name_H-M   'P 1'
#
loop_
_entity.id
_entity.type
_entity.pdbx_description
1 polymer ?
#
loop_
_entity_poly.entity_id
_entity_poly.type
_entity_poly.pdbx_seq_one_letter_code
_entity_poly.pdbx_strand_id
1 'polypeptide(L)'
;MTDRWARAEERYRQREADRRYRRDDRAWGGQNSRDNRGKTNRVVGREQDDWDDYEDDTTVIPRYTDEMDDQPPPAPAPRPRERRDAPRPRVGRREPVARDDEPDERRRSKSPQRSRRSRAASRKAKERKRRRRTLWLVAGVFVLLFAGAAVFAGMKLISSLRSPEDYATGSPGPLVVVQVHDGDASQQIAATMKERDVVASTGAFFEAAVRNSNMNTVQPGFYALPSHIPAAQAVTGLLGKQARVGNLVIPEGKLLHDQSEVGTSRRTDGIYRMMAAASCIGTGPTQKCATYEQLDAAGASLDLAALGVPAWAAQGVKDCPDRTRQLEGLIAAGTIDFDPSGTPEQMLRQVITASAKSYESTGLLQSGGETKLTPYQTLIAASLVEREAKPQDMGKVARVIVNRLRVPQMLQFDSTVNYALDRTEVQTTDADRAAETPWNTYAKIGLPATPIAAPSLNALRAMENPEPGSWLYFVTVDKQGTTLFTDDYKQHQRYIQQAQASGILDSGR
;
A
#
# COMPACT_ATOMS: atom_id res chain seq x y z
N MET A 1 -16.99 39.33 -19.61
CA MET A 1 -16.22 38.32 -20.38
C MET A 1 -16.99 37.02 -20.63
N THR A 2 -18.03 36.73 -19.87
CA THR A 2 -18.87 35.52 -19.97
C THR A 2 -19.63 35.33 -21.27
N ASP A 3 -19.99 36.43 -21.93
CA ASP A 3 -20.87 36.42 -23.12
C ASP A 3 -20.17 36.02 -24.44
N ARG A 4 -18.85 36.04 -24.48
CA ARG A 4 -18.07 35.72 -25.66
C ARG A 4 -17.85 34.22 -25.84
N TRP A 5 -17.74 33.50 -24.73
CA TRP A 5 -17.54 32.06 -24.70
C TRP A 5 -18.83 31.29 -24.93
N ALA A 6 -19.93 31.72 -24.31
CA ALA A 6 -21.24 31.15 -24.54
C ALA A 6 -21.64 31.21 -26.03
N ARG A 7 -21.34 32.32 -26.73
CA ARG A 7 -21.56 32.49 -28.17
C ARG A 7 -20.61 31.64 -29.00
N ALA A 8 -19.42 31.29 -28.51
CA ALA A 8 -18.50 30.42 -29.25
C ALA A 8 -18.96 28.94 -29.15
N GLU A 9 -19.44 28.54 -28.02
CA GLU A 9 -19.98 27.20 -27.76
C GLU A 9 -21.31 26.97 -28.50
N GLU A 10 -22.17 27.95 -28.56
CA GLU A 10 -23.41 27.90 -29.32
C GLU A 10 -23.16 27.81 -30.85
N ARG A 11 -22.15 28.50 -31.34
CA ARG A 11 -21.69 28.37 -32.75
C ARG A 11 -21.06 27.00 -33.02
N TYR A 12 -20.40 26.41 -32.04
CA TYR A 12 -19.86 25.06 -32.16
C TYR A 12 -21.00 24.05 -32.26
N ARG A 13 -21.99 24.11 -31.38
CA ARG A 13 -23.19 23.25 -31.38
C ARG A 13 -23.97 23.37 -32.71
N GLN A 14 -24.12 24.60 -33.25
CA GLN A 14 -24.79 24.81 -34.52
C GLN A 14 -24.01 24.17 -35.70
N ARG A 15 -22.68 24.27 -35.73
CA ARG A 15 -21.87 23.65 -36.79
C ARG A 15 -21.87 22.13 -36.70
N GLU A 16 -21.96 21.59 -35.52
CA GLU A 16 -22.02 20.15 -35.29
C GLU A 16 -23.42 19.60 -35.71
N ALA A 17 -24.48 20.31 -35.42
CA ALA A 17 -25.83 20.00 -35.90
C ALA A 17 -25.89 20.04 -37.44
N ASP A 18 -25.25 21.03 -38.08
CA ASP A 18 -25.16 21.14 -39.55
C ASP A 18 -24.36 20.00 -40.20
N ARG A 19 -23.34 19.48 -39.52
CA ARG A 19 -22.61 18.28 -39.96
C ARG A 19 -23.43 17.01 -39.87
N ARG A 20 -24.28 16.86 -38.81
CA ARG A 20 -25.22 15.74 -38.70
C ARG A 20 -26.21 15.72 -39.82
N TYR A 21 -26.80 16.88 -40.16
CA TYR A 21 -27.79 17.00 -41.26
C TYR A 21 -27.20 16.62 -42.62
N ARG A 22 -25.93 16.95 -42.89
CA ARG A 22 -25.22 16.58 -44.12
C ARG A 22 -24.82 15.12 -44.21
N ARG A 23 -24.70 14.42 -43.09
CA ARG A 23 -24.36 12.98 -43.02
C ARG A 23 -25.60 12.13 -43.32
N ASP A 24 -26.77 12.52 -42.80
CA ASP A 24 -28.04 11.79 -43.00
C ASP A 24 -28.48 11.86 -44.47
N ASP A 25 -28.23 12.96 -45.19
CA ASP A 25 -28.55 13.08 -46.61
C ASP A 25 -27.67 12.18 -47.52
N ARG A 26 -26.49 11.71 -47.06
CA ARG A 26 -25.67 10.74 -47.79
C ARG A 26 -26.02 9.29 -47.52
N ALA A 27 -26.65 8.99 -46.39
CA ALA A 27 -27.07 7.64 -46.04
C ALA A 27 -28.35 7.17 -46.76
N TRP A 28 -29.14 8.07 -47.33
CA TRP A 28 -30.41 7.75 -48.03
C TRP A 28 -30.31 7.71 -49.56
N GLY A 29 -29.14 7.91 -50.16
CA GLY A 29 -28.93 7.98 -51.60
C GLY A 29 -28.44 6.71 -52.32
N GLY A 30 -28.52 5.54 -51.72
CA GLY A 30 -27.85 4.35 -52.22
C GLY A 30 -28.68 3.06 -52.28
N GLN A 31 -29.92 3.09 -52.85
CA GLN A 31 -30.61 1.85 -53.21
C GLN A 31 -31.20 2.02 -54.63
N ASN A 32 -30.50 1.52 -55.64
CA ASN A 32 -31.05 0.78 -56.79
C ASN A 32 -29.98 0.59 -57.87
N SER A 33 -29.53 -0.64 -58.07
CA SER A 33 -29.48 -1.27 -59.40
C SER A 33 -28.88 -2.66 -59.37
N ARG A 34 -29.62 -3.52 -59.97
CA ARG A 34 -29.53 -4.96 -60.15
C ARG A 34 -28.38 -5.44 -61.05
N ASP A 35 -28.05 -6.72 -60.75
CA ASP A 35 -27.75 -7.82 -61.68
C ASP A 35 -26.40 -7.90 -62.39
N ASN A 36 -25.62 -8.90 -62.24
CA ASN A 36 -25.65 -10.21 -62.92
C ASN A 36 -24.29 -10.94 -62.90
N ARG A 37 -24.38 -12.23 -62.55
CA ARG A 37 -23.61 -13.40 -63.05
C ARG A 37 -22.08 -13.43 -63.12
N GLY A 38 -21.54 -14.51 -62.55
CA GLY A 38 -20.50 -15.28 -63.22
C GLY A 38 -19.56 -16.07 -62.30
N LYS A 39 -19.80 -17.38 -62.25
CA LYS A 39 -19.03 -18.47 -61.71
C LYS A 39 -17.51 -18.40 -61.99
N THR A 40 -16.63 -18.86 -61.07
CA THR A 40 -15.98 -20.16 -61.16
C THR A 40 -14.99 -20.39 -59.99
N ASN A 41 -14.95 -21.68 -59.58
CA ASN A 41 -14.02 -22.34 -58.66
C ASN A 41 -12.53 -22.08 -58.90
N ARG A 42 -11.73 -22.05 -57.84
CA ARG A 42 -10.67 -23.06 -57.64
C ARG A 42 -10.07 -22.98 -56.23
N VAL A 43 -9.93 -24.19 -55.69
CA VAL A 43 -9.25 -24.59 -54.47
C VAL A 43 -7.72 -24.43 -54.64
N VAL A 44 -7.01 -24.14 -53.58
CA VAL A 44 -5.79 -24.76 -53.04
C VAL A 44 -4.94 -23.78 -52.24
N GLY A 45 -4.52 -24.20 -51.06
CA GLY A 45 -3.30 -23.76 -50.41
C GLY A 45 -3.48 -23.34 -48.94
N ARG A 46 -3.30 -24.33 -48.04
CA ARG A 46 -2.94 -24.09 -46.64
C ARG A 46 -1.62 -23.36 -46.59
N GLU A 47 -1.56 -22.28 -45.87
CA GLU A 47 -0.39 -21.94 -45.05
C GLU A 47 -0.87 -21.48 -43.70
N GLN A 48 -0.41 -22.19 -42.67
CA GLN A 48 -0.48 -21.82 -41.28
C GLN A 48 0.57 -20.73 -41.09
N ASP A 49 0.16 -19.57 -40.69
CA ASP A 49 1.05 -18.60 -40.08
C ASP A 49 0.50 -18.28 -38.69
N ASP A 50 1.36 -18.59 -37.72
CA ASP A 50 1.29 -18.24 -36.33
C ASP A 50 1.09 -16.73 -36.15
N TRP A 51 0.00 -16.36 -35.48
CA TRP A 51 -0.16 -15.03 -34.89
C TRP A 51 -0.30 -15.21 -33.37
N ASP A 52 0.84 -15.33 -32.72
CA ASP A 52 0.95 -15.16 -31.29
C ASP A 52 1.12 -13.68 -30.97
N ASP A 53 0.35 -13.24 -29.96
CA ASP A 53 0.58 -12.13 -29.05
C ASP A 53 0.71 -10.72 -29.62
N TYR A 54 -0.43 -10.03 -29.74
CA TYR A 54 -0.51 -8.59 -29.49
C TYR A 54 -1.46 -8.34 -28.31
N GLU A 55 -0.90 -7.98 -27.17
CA GLU A 55 -1.65 -7.40 -26.07
C GLU A 55 -2.17 -6.02 -26.51
N ASP A 56 -3.47 -5.92 -26.78
CA ASP A 56 -4.14 -4.67 -27.10
C ASP A 56 -4.42 -3.88 -25.83
N ASP A 57 -3.57 -2.88 -25.60
CA ASP A 57 -3.82 -1.82 -24.63
C ASP A 57 -4.81 -0.82 -25.23
N THR A 58 -6.08 -0.92 -24.87
CA THR A 58 -7.18 -0.12 -25.39
C THR A 58 -7.36 1.20 -24.63
N THR A 59 -6.32 1.99 -24.50
CA THR A 59 -6.43 3.40 -24.13
C THR A 59 -5.86 4.25 -25.25
N VAL A 60 -6.51 5.37 -25.55
CA VAL A 60 -6.03 6.37 -26.52
C VAL A 60 -4.64 6.92 -26.14
N ILE A 61 -4.15 6.55 -24.98
CA ILE A 61 -2.79 6.77 -24.50
C ILE A 61 -2.12 5.40 -24.31
N PRO A 62 -1.16 5.00 -25.16
CA PRO A 62 -0.42 3.75 -24.98
C PRO A 62 0.25 3.78 -23.60
N ARG A 63 -0.04 2.78 -22.77
CA ARG A 63 0.74 2.56 -21.55
C ARG A 63 2.12 2.07 -21.93
N TYR A 64 3.12 2.76 -21.41
CA TYR A 64 4.50 2.35 -21.52
C TYR A 64 4.69 1.11 -20.65
N THR A 65 4.94 -0.05 -21.24
CA THR A 65 5.50 -1.19 -20.52
C THR A 65 7.00 -0.97 -20.46
N ASP A 66 7.51 -0.71 -19.25
CA ASP A 66 8.93 -0.76 -18.97
C ASP A 66 9.44 -2.20 -19.15
N GLU A 67 9.87 -2.57 -20.34
CA GLU A 67 10.91 -3.58 -20.48
C GLU A 67 12.21 -2.94 -20.00
N MET A 68 12.46 -3.04 -18.71
CA MET A 68 13.76 -2.73 -18.14
C MET A 68 14.75 -3.80 -18.56
N ASP A 69 15.69 -3.40 -19.40
CA ASP A 69 16.98 -4.05 -19.57
C ASP A 69 17.56 -4.47 -18.20
N ASP A 70 17.78 -5.76 -18.02
CA ASP A 70 18.57 -6.36 -16.93
C ASP A 70 20.04 -5.93 -17.05
N GLN A 71 20.35 -4.69 -16.71
CA GLN A 71 21.70 -4.27 -16.40
C GLN A 71 21.79 -3.91 -14.92
N PRO A 72 22.66 -4.59 -14.15
CA PRO A 72 22.85 -4.21 -12.75
C PRO A 72 23.42 -2.78 -12.66
N PRO A 73 22.96 -1.97 -11.70
CA PRO A 73 23.43 -0.60 -11.56
C PRO A 73 24.92 -0.57 -11.26
N PRO A 74 25.67 0.43 -11.80
CA PRO A 74 27.07 0.59 -11.51
C PRO A 74 27.29 0.89 -10.02
N ALA A 75 28.30 0.25 -9.44
CA ALA A 75 28.69 0.40 -8.05
C ALA A 75 28.93 1.88 -7.70
N PRO A 76 28.48 2.35 -6.52
CA PRO A 76 28.68 3.73 -6.11
C PRO A 76 30.17 4.03 -5.91
N ALA A 77 30.61 5.16 -6.45
CA ALA A 77 31.96 5.69 -6.30
C ALA A 77 32.34 5.88 -4.82
N PRO A 78 33.59 5.60 -4.43
CA PRO A 78 34.03 5.73 -3.04
C PRO A 78 34.00 7.19 -2.60
N ARG A 79 33.35 7.47 -1.48
CA ARG A 79 33.37 8.78 -0.81
C ARG A 79 34.77 9.12 -0.32
N PRO A 80 35.19 10.38 -0.37
CA PRO A 80 36.50 10.81 0.15
C PRO A 80 36.60 10.53 1.64
N ARG A 81 37.68 9.90 2.06
CA ARG A 81 38.07 9.70 3.47
C ARG A 81 38.41 11.03 4.09
N GLU A 82 37.64 11.50 5.04
CA GLU A 82 38.06 12.52 5.99
C GLU A 82 39.27 12.01 6.79
N ARG A 83 40.34 12.82 6.77
CA ARG A 83 41.54 12.63 7.57
C ARG A 83 41.16 12.80 9.05
N ARG A 84 41.27 11.72 9.81
CA ARG A 84 41.35 11.81 11.27
C ARG A 84 42.76 12.18 11.66
N ASP A 85 42.87 13.29 12.35
CA ASP A 85 44.07 13.80 12.98
C ASP A 85 44.66 12.84 14.01
N ALA A 86 46.00 12.93 14.13
CA ALA A 86 46.90 12.11 14.89
C ALA A 86 46.71 12.22 16.42
N PRO A 87 47.11 11.20 17.17
CA PRO A 87 46.97 11.15 18.63
C PRO A 87 48.07 11.94 19.34
N ARG A 88 47.71 12.70 20.35
CA ARG A 88 48.59 13.34 21.28
C ARG A 88 49.26 12.35 22.27
N PRO A 89 50.48 12.66 22.74
CA PRO A 89 51.38 11.70 23.37
C PRO A 89 51.04 11.44 24.85
N ARG A 90 51.34 10.23 25.28
CA ARG A 90 51.39 9.78 26.67
C ARG A 90 52.56 10.45 27.39
N VAL A 91 52.28 11.06 28.53
CA VAL A 91 53.27 11.43 29.53
C VAL A 91 53.19 10.43 30.67
N GLY A 92 54.20 9.68 30.85
CA GLY A 92 55.19 9.59 31.91
C GLY A 92 54.71 8.87 33.18
N ARG A 93 54.96 7.57 33.17
CA ARG A 93 55.14 6.71 34.37
C ARG A 93 56.32 7.23 35.20
N ARG A 94 56.12 7.42 36.47
CA ARG A 94 57.21 7.41 37.47
C ARG A 94 56.78 6.61 38.68
N GLU A 95 57.36 5.42 38.84
CA GLU A 95 57.63 4.79 40.12
C GLU A 95 58.86 5.44 40.71
N PRO A 96 58.95 5.48 42.05
CA PRO A 96 60.17 5.27 42.69
C PRO A 96 60.14 4.49 43.99
N VAL A 97 60.99 3.59 44.08
CA VAL A 97 62.23 3.56 44.90
C VAL A 97 61.95 3.63 46.40
N ALA A 98 62.20 2.42 47.00
CA ALA A 98 62.43 2.19 48.40
C ALA A 98 63.67 2.88 48.95
N ARG A 99 63.66 3.22 50.21
CA ARG A 99 64.81 3.23 51.05
C ARG A 99 64.45 3.00 52.51
N ASP A 100 65.10 1.99 52.98
CA ASP A 100 65.34 1.59 54.34
C ASP A 100 65.78 2.73 55.21
N ASP A 101 65.51 2.62 56.51
CA ASP A 101 66.50 2.60 57.59
C ASP A 101 65.81 2.55 58.96
N GLU A 102 66.17 1.51 59.68
CA GLU A 102 66.18 1.38 61.17
C GLU A 102 67.38 2.16 61.72
N PRO A 103 67.62 2.20 63.03
CA PRO A 103 66.92 1.91 64.28
C PRO A 103 67.09 3.02 65.35
N ASP A 104 66.58 2.91 66.53
CA ASP A 104 67.31 2.81 67.79
C ASP A 104 66.45 2.99 69.06
N GLU A 105 66.63 2.05 69.93
CA GLU A 105 66.59 1.93 71.37
C GLU A 105 66.42 3.18 72.27
N ARG A 106 65.70 2.98 73.34
CA ARG A 106 66.09 3.02 74.77
C ARG A 106 64.99 3.41 75.74
N ARG A 107 64.67 2.41 76.53
CA ARG A 107 64.82 2.33 78.01
C ARG A 107 63.94 3.11 78.95
N ARG A 108 63.32 2.23 79.84
CA ARG A 108 63.10 2.40 81.26
C ARG A 108 61.96 3.30 81.72
N SER A 109 61.13 2.93 82.69
CA SER A 109 61.29 2.14 83.88
C SER A 109 59.98 1.96 84.63
N LYS A 110 59.86 0.77 85.25
CA LYS A 110 59.28 0.46 86.60
C LYS A 110 57.94 1.11 87.05
N SER A 111 56.92 0.30 87.11
CA SER A 111 56.16 -0.25 88.25
C SER A 111 55.77 0.64 89.47
N PRO A 112 54.92 0.17 90.41
CA PRO A 112 53.61 -0.57 90.24
C PRO A 112 52.51 0.06 91.16
N GLN A 113 51.32 -0.27 91.10
CA GLN A 113 50.41 -0.46 92.25
C GLN A 113 49.02 -1.01 91.96
N ARG A 114 48.80 -2.16 92.43
CA ARG A 114 47.74 -2.78 93.17
C ARG A 114 46.30 -2.22 93.05
N SER A 115 45.45 -3.18 92.69
CA SER A 115 44.12 -3.48 93.26
C SER A 115 42.96 -2.58 92.87
N ARG A 116 42.15 -3.15 92.02
CA ARG A 116 40.70 -3.29 92.23
C ARG A 116 40.12 -4.35 91.29
N ARG A 117 40.32 -5.58 91.66
CA ARG A 117 39.59 -6.69 91.10
C ARG A 117 38.13 -6.66 91.62
N SER A 118 37.22 -6.99 90.73
CA SER A 118 35.93 -7.63 90.98
C SER A 118 34.69 -6.73 90.79
N ARG A 119 34.36 -6.36 89.54
CA ARG A 119 32.97 -6.13 89.09
C ARG A 119 32.77 -5.98 87.61
N ALA A 120 33.83 -6.06 86.75
CA ALA A 120 33.77 -5.91 85.37
C ALA A 120 33.70 -7.20 84.49
N ALA A 121 33.88 -8.39 85.16
CA ALA A 121 33.92 -9.68 84.44
C ALA A 121 32.55 -10.27 84.05
N SER A 122 31.46 -9.85 84.71
CA SER A 122 30.12 -10.43 84.48
C SER A 122 29.34 -9.70 83.34
N ARG A 123 29.70 -8.45 83.02
CA ARG A 123 29.00 -7.72 81.90
C ARG A 123 29.57 -8.11 80.57
N LYS A 124 30.88 -8.32 80.43
CA LYS A 124 31.51 -8.70 79.11
C LYS A 124 31.14 -10.13 78.66
N ALA A 125 30.83 -11.04 79.62
CA ALA A 125 30.40 -12.38 79.21
C ALA A 125 28.94 -12.43 78.65
N LYS A 126 28.04 -11.58 79.17
CA LYS A 126 26.65 -11.48 78.65
C LYS A 126 26.62 -10.75 77.23
N GLU A 127 27.48 -9.74 77.02
CA GLU A 127 27.56 -9.05 75.68
C GLU A 127 28.21 -9.96 74.65
N ARG A 128 29.20 -10.76 74.99
CA ARG A 128 29.82 -11.73 74.05
C ARG A 128 28.81 -12.84 73.66
N LYS A 129 27.96 -13.31 74.61
CA LYS A 129 26.90 -14.27 74.28
C LYS A 129 25.79 -13.63 73.39
N ARG A 130 25.42 -12.40 73.65
CA ARG A 130 24.43 -11.66 72.84
C ARG A 130 24.98 -11.36 71.41
N ARG A 131 26.21 -10.91 71.30
CA ARG A 131 26.88 -10.71 69.98
C ARG A 131 27.09 -12.00 69.21
N ARG A 132 27.38 -13.13 69.92
CA ARG A 132 27.45 -14.43 69.24
C ARG A 132 26.06 -14.88 68.77
N ARG A 133 24.99 -14.66 69.54
CA ARG A 133 23.63 -15.00 69.14
C ARG A 133 23.17 -14.14 67.97
N THR A 134 23.44 -12.83 67.92
CA THR A 134 23.16 -11.95 66.80
C THR A 134 24.00 -12.30 65.57
N LEU A 135 25.28 -12.64 65.75
CA LEU A 135 26.11 -13.14 64.67
C LEU A 135 25.59 -14.44 64.03
N TRP A 136 25.14 -15.38 64.91
CA TRP A 136 24.51 -16.62 64.41
C TRP A 136 23.16 -16.41 63.77
N LEU A 137 22.35 -15.45 64.22
CA LEU A 137 21.11 -15.06 63.56
C LEU A 137 21.37 -14.39 62.21
N VAL A 138 22.33 -13.46 62.12
CA VAL A 138 22.73 -12.82 60.85
C VAL A 138 23.33 -13.86 59.93
N ALA A 139 24.20 -14.74 60.37
CA ALA A 139 24.75 -15.84 59.57
C ALA A 139 23.62 -16.80 59.09
N GLY A 140 22.63 -17.12 59.95
CA GLY A 140 21.48 -17.91 59.56
C GLY A 140 20.62 -17.25 58.47
N VAL A 141 20.39 -15.93 58.58
CA VAL A 141 19.69 -15.15 57.53
C VAL A 141 20.46 -15.15 56.24
N PHE A 142 21.79 -14.96 56.29
CA PHE A 142 22.65 -15.03 55.11
C PHE A 142 22.63 -16.41 54.44
N VAL A 143 22.68 -17.49 55.26
CA VAL A 143 22.57 -18.87 54.72
C VAL A 143 21.21 -19.11 54.08
N LEU A 144 20.12 -18.61 54.68
CA LEU A 144 18.79 -18.73 54.08
C LEU A 144 18.64 -17.92 52.76
N LEU A 145 19.21 -16.71 52.72
CA LEU A 145 19.25 -15.91 51.51
C LEU A 145 20.10 -16.56 50.41
N PHE A 146 21.26 -17.09 50.78
CA PHE A 146 22.13 -17.81 49.83
C PHE A 146 21.49 -19.13 49.36
N ALA A 147 20.84 -19.87 50.26
CA ALA A 147 20.09 -21.06 49.86
C ALA A 147 18.90 -20.71 48.96
N GLY A 148 18.15 -19.65 49.28
CA GLY A 148 17.07 -19.13 48.44
C GLY A 148 17.57 -18.69 47.04
N ALA A 149 18.72 -17.96 47.00
CA ALA A 149 19.34 -17.56 45.75
C ALA A 149 19.86 -18.76 44.92
N ALA A 150 20.45 -19.76 45.62
CA ALA A 150 20.92 -21.00 44.98
C ALA A 150 19.76 -21.84 44.41
N VAL A 151 18.64 -21.96 45.17
CA VAL A 151 17.42 -22.62 44.69
C VAL A 151 16.81 -21.87 43.53
N PHE A 152 16.74 -20.53 43.57
CA PHE A 152 16.25 -19.70 42.48
C PHE A 152 17.16 -19.80 41.22
N ALA A 153 18.49 -19.73 41.43
CA ALA A 153 19.45 -19.91 40.33
C ALA A 153 19.40 -21.35 39.77
N GLY A 154 19.24 -22.35 40.63
CA GLY A 154 19.05 -23.75 40.23
C GLY A 154 17.76 -23.98 39.47
N MET A 155 16.63 -23.40 39.89
CA MET A 155 15.35 -23.45 39.16
C MET A 155 15.46 -22.74 37.80
N LYS A 156 16.11 -21.58 37.75
CA LYS A 156 16.34 -20.86 36.53
C LYS A 156 17.28 -21.61 35.56
N LEU A 157 18.30 -22.29 36.09
CA LEU A 157 19.19 -23.13 35.29
C LEU A 157 18.47 -24.38 34.79
N ILE A 158 17.65 -25.03 35.58
CA ILE A 158 16.86 -26.20 35.19
C ILE A 158 15.81 -25.79 34.15
N SER A 159 15.17 -24.62 34.31
CA SER A 159 14.23 -24.10 33.28
C SER A 159 14.91 -23.73 31.99
N SER A 160 16.17 -23.27 32.00
CA SER A 160 16.98 -22.96 30.81
C SER A 160 17.55 -24.23 30.14
N LEU A 161 17.61 -25.35 30.83
CA LEU A 161 18.06 -26.63 30.28
C LEU A 161 16.89 -27.52 29.75
N ARG A 162 15.65 -27.13 30.04
CA ARG A 162 14.48 -27.81 29.46
C ARG A 162 14.25 -27.22 28.06
N SER A 163 14.22 -28.09 27.05
CA SER A 163 13.72 -27.71 25.74
C SER A 163 12.34 -27.09 25.84
N PRO A 164 12.05 -25.99 25.16
CA PRO A 164 10.73 -25.39 25.15
C PRO A 164 9.67 -26.44 24.74
N GLU A 165 8.50 -26.37 25.38
CA GLU A 165 7.38 -27.21 25.00
C GLU A 165 7.01 -26.98 23.53
N ASP A 166 6.89 -28.04 22.75
CA ASP A 166 6.52 -28.00 21.32
C ASP A 166 5.43 -29.06 21.05
N TYR A 167 4.60 -28.79 20.04
CA TYR A 167 3.64 -29.78 19.59
C TYR A 167 4.33 -30.96 18.91
N ALA A 168 3.84 -32.16 19.15
CA ALA A 168 4.30 -33.36 18.46
C ALA A 168 3.84 -33.31 16.98
N THR A 169 4.59 -33.98 16.13
CA THR A 169 4.15 -34.21 14.75
C THR A 169 2.90 -35.08 14.75
N GLY A 170 1.78 -34.56 14.29
CA GLY A 170 0.50 -35.23 14.30
C GLY A 170 -0.47 -34.61 13.30
N SER A 171 -1.77 -34.83 13.49
CA SER A 171 -2.80 -34.17 12.68
C SER A 171 -2.88 -32.69 13.07
N PRO A 172 -2.64 -31.77 12.12
CA PRO A 172 -2.76 -30.35 12.38
C PRO A 172 -4.21 -29.96 12.66
N GLY A 173 -4.39 -28.93 13.46
CA GLY A 173 -5.70 -28.32 13.72
C GLY A 173 -6.19 -27.46 12.54
N PRO A 174 -7.30 -26.74 12.71
CA PRO A 174 -7.83 -25.86 11.68
C PRO A 174 -6.85 -24.74 11.33
N LEU A 175 -7.01 -24.18 10.11
CA LEU A 175 -6.27 -22.99 9.70
C LEU A 175 -6.70 -21.79 10.55
N VAL A 176 -5.72 -21.05 11.04
CA VAL A 176 -5.88 -19.77 11.72
C VAL A 176 -5.08 -18.69 10.99
N VAL A 177 -5.59 -17.48 10.97
CA VAL A 177 -4.89 -16.34 10.36
C VAL A 177 -4.04 -15.67 11.44
N VAL A 178 -2.76 -15.51 11.18
CA VAL A 178 -1.80 -14.78 12.01
C VAL A 178 -1.31 -13.56 11.26
N GLN A 179 -1.08 -12.47 11.98
CA GLN A 179 -0.53 -11.24 11.43
C GLN A 179 0.94 -11.11 11.81
N VAL A 180 1.77 -10.76 10.85
CA VAL A 180 3.13 -10.26 11.03
C VAL A 180 3.10 -8.78 10.73
N HIS A 181 3.46 -7.94 11.71
CA HIS A 181 3.48 -6.48 11.53
C HIS A 181 4.82 -6.01 10.95
N ASP A 182 4.80 -4.81 10.41
CA ASP A 182 6.04 -4.19 9.97
C ASP A 182 6.99 -3.97 11.16
N GLY A 183 8.24 -4.41 11.00
CA GLY A 183 9.26 -4.33 12.05
C GLY A 183 9.18 -5.40 13.15
N ASP A 184 8.27 -6.38 13.06
CA ASP A 184 8.19 -7.47 14.03
C ASP A 184 9.50 -8.28 14.05
N ALA A 185 10.12 -8.36 15.23
CA ALA A 185 11.21 -9.30 15.47
C ALA A 185 10.65 -10.73 15.68
N SER A 186 11.50 -11.74 15.51
CA SER A 186 11.11 -13.16 15.67
C SER A 186 10.43 -13.46 17.02
N GLN A 187 10.70 -12.67 18.08
CA GLN A 187 10.06 -12.80 19.39
C GLN A 187 8.60 -12.34 19.38
N GLN A 188 8.29 -11.25 18.65
CA GLN A 188 6.92 -10.74 18.49
C GLN A 188 6.10 -11.71 17.65
N ILE A 189 6.69 -12.19 16.54
CA ILE A 189 6.06 -13.24 15.72
C ILE A 189 5.79 -14.48 16.55
N ALA A 190 6.75 -14.91 17.41
CA ALA A 190 6.58 -16.06 18.31
C ALA A 190 5.41 -15.87 19.28
N ALA A 191 5.22 -14.66 19.80
CA ALA A 191 4.11 -14.33 20.68
C ALA A 191 2.76 -14.48 19.96
N THR A 192 2.65 -13.91 18.75
CA THR A 192 1.45 -14.02 17.90
C THR A 192 1.16 -15.48 17.55
N MET A 193 2.20 -16.27 17.20
CA MET A 193 2.04 -17.71 16.91
C MET A 193 1.49 -18.49 18.10
N LYS A 194 1.94 -18.17 19.31
CA LYS A 194 1.43 -18.79 20.54
C LYS A 194 0.02 -18.33 20.89
N GLU A 195 -0.27 -17.03 20.75
CA GLU A 195 -1.59 -16.46 21.00
C GLU A 195 -2.66 -17.09 20.09
N ARG A 196 -2.31 -17.34 18.84
CA ARG A 196 -3.19 -18.00 17.85
C ARG A 196 -3.14 -19.52 17.89
N ASP A 197 -2.48 -20.08 18.90
CA ASP A 197 -2.37 -21.52 19.13
C ASP A 197 -1.78 -22.34 17.96
N VAL A 198 -0.96 -21.67 17.13
CA VAL A 198 -0.19 -22.32 16.05
C VAL A 198 0.89 -23.20 16.66
N VAL A 199 1.61 -22.69 17.67
CA VAL A 199 2.72 -23.39 18.35
C VAL A 199 2.47 -23.53 19.86
N ALA A 200 3.06 -24.56 20.48
CA ALA A 200 2.89 -24.84 21.89
C ALA A 200 3.55 -23.79 22.80
N SER A 201 4.65 -23.18 22.37
CA SER A 201 5.34 -22.14 23.15
C SER A 201 6.08 -21.14 22.26
N THR A 202 6.22 -19.91 22.78
CA THR A 202 7.04 -18.87 22.15
C THR A 202 8.51 -19.28 22.03
N GLY A 203 9.02 -20.03 23.03
CA GLY A 203 10.40 -20.52 23.04
C GLY A 203 10.69 -21.49 21.91
N ALA A 204 9.80 -22.45 21.67
CA ALA A 204 9.96 -23.42 20.58
C ALA A 204 9.99 -22.73 19.21
N PHE A 205 9.05 -21.77 18.99
CA PHE A 205 9.04 -21.03 17.73
C PHE A 205 10.31 -20.17 17.56
N PHE A 206 10.73 -19.46 18.62
CA PHE A 206 11.92 -18.62 18.57
C PHE A 206 13.18 -19.44 18.26
N GLU A 207 13.36 -20.61 18.92
CA GLU A 207 14.48 -21.51 18.59
C GLU A 207 14.45 -22.00 17.15
N ALA A 208 13.29 -22.37 16.64
CA ALA A 208 13.12 -22.78 15.24
C ALA A 208 13.42 -21.63 14.27
N ALA A 209 12.94 -20.43 14.59
CA ALA A 209 13.15 -19.23 13.80
C ALA A 209 14.63 -18.83 13.72
N VAL A 210 15.36 -18.83 14.82
CA VAL A 210 16.79 -18.52 14.87
C VAL A 210 17.64 -19.53 14.06
N ARG A 211 17.21 -20.80 14.02
CA ARG A 211 17.90 -21.83 13.21
C ARG A 211 17.67 -21.68 11.71
N ASN A 212 16.70 -20.89 11.28
CA ASN A 212 16.36 -20.71 9.88
C ASN A 212 16.77 -19.30 9.40
N SER A 213 17.85 -19.24 8.60
CA SER A 213 18.39 -17.98 8.07
C SER A 213 17.40 -17.19 7.22
N ASN A 214 16.38 -17.85 6.65
CA ASN A 214 15.38 -17.20 5.79
C ASN A 214 14.29 -16.49 6.57
N MET A 215 14.26 -16.58 7.91
CA MET A 215 13.26 -15.84 8.71
C MET A 215 13.31 -14.33 8.50
N ASN A 216 14.46 -13.78 8.14
CA ASN A 216 14.62 -12.35 7.82
C ASN A 216 13.92 -11.94 6.51
N THR A 217 13.45 -12.90 5.71
CA THR A 217 12.72 -12.62 4.45
C THR A 217 11.20 -12.67 4.61
N VAL A 218 10.71 -12.99 5.82
CA VAL A 218 9.28 -12.96 6.12
C VAL A 218 8.79 -11.51 5.97
N GLN A 219 7.80 -11.33 5.11
CA GLN A 219 7.21 -10.01 4.85
C GLN A 219 6.09 -9.74 5.86
N PRO A 220 5.83 -8.48 6.22
CA PRO A 220 4.60 -8.11 6.91
C PRO A 220 3.37 -8.57 6.13
N GLY A 221 2.28 -8.87 6.84
CA GLY A 221 1.03 -9.33 6.22
C GLY A 221 0.33 -10.42 7.02
N PHE A 222 -0.63 -11.07 6.40
CA PHE A 222 -1.44 -12.11 7.01
C PHE A 222 -1.07 -13.49 6.46
N TYR A 223 -1.03 -14.48 7.35
CA TYR A 223 -0.62 -15.85 7.02
C TYR A 223 -1.64 -16.83 7.59
N ALA A 224 -2.15 -17.73 6.75
CA ALA A 224 -3.01 -18.82 7.16
C ALA A 224 -2.16 -20.06 7.48
N LEU A 225 -2.09 -20.43 8.74
CA LEU A 225 -1.31 -21.57 9.23
C LEU A 225 -2.21 -22.54 10.00
N PRO A 226 -1.93 -23.85 9.93
CA PRO A 226 -2.62 -24.79 10.78
C PRO A 226 -2.29 -24.53 12.26
N SER A 227 -3.27 -24.66 13.14
CA SER A 227 -3.03 -24.68 14.58
C SER A 227 -2.42 -25.99 15.01
N HIS A 228 -1.83 -26.04 16.23
CA HIS A 228 -1.26 -27.21 16.86
C HIS A 228 -0.18 -27.93 16.02
N ILE A 229 0.72 -27.17 15.41
CA ILE A 229 1.82 -27.73 14.61
C ILE A 229 3.18 -27.51 15.30
N PRO A 230 4.18 -28.38 15.03
CA PRO A 230 5.54 -28.17 15.52
C PRO A 230 6.09 -26.81 15.05
N ALA A 231 6.86 -26.16 15.92
CA ALA A 231 7.43 -24.83 15.65
C ALA A 231 8.24 -24.76 14.35
N ALA A 232 8.99 -25.81 14.02
CA ALA A 232 9.73 -25.89 12.76
C ALA A 232 8.81 -25.89 11.52
N GLN A 233 7.62 -26.50 11.62
CA GLN A 233 6.62 -26.46 10.55
C GLN A 233 5.97 -25.08 10.45
N ALA A 234 5.72 -24.41 11.59
CA ALA A 234 5.19 -23.05 11.60
C ALA A 234 6.17 -22.07 10.90
N VAL A 235 7.47 -22.16 11.19
CA VAL A 235 8.52 -21.39 10.51
C VAL A 235 8.53 -21.67 8.99
N THR A 236 8.47 -22.94 8.61
CA THR A 236 8.43 -23.32 7.19
C THR A 236 7.16 -22.81 6.50
N GLY A 237 6.02 -22.84 7.21
CA GLY A 237 4.74 -22.31 6.73
C GLY A 237 4.81 -20.81 6.46
N LEU A 238 5.37 -20.01 7.38
CA LEU A 238 5.57 -18.57 7.18
C LEU A 238 6.41 -18.21 5.96
N LEU A 239 7.40 -19.04 5.65
CA LEU A 239 8.28 -18.86 4.49
C LEU A 239 7.62 -19.33 3.19
N GLY A 240 6.51 -20.06 3.28
CA GLY A 240 5.78 -20.60 2.14
C GLY A 240 4.88 -19.52 1.50
N LYS A 241 5.05 -19.32 0.18
CA LYS A 241 4.21 -18.35 -0.59
C LYS A 241 2.71 -18.64 -0.47
N GLN A 242 2.30 -19.89 -0.27
CA GLN A 242 0.91 -20.32 -0.17
C GLN A 242 0.25 -19.98 1.17
N ALA A 243 1.03 -19.70 2.21
CA ALA A 243 0.49 -19.34 3.51
C ALA A 243 0.08 -17.86 3.58
N ARG A 244 0.66 -16.99 2.76
CA ARG A 244 0.30 -15.57 2.73
C ARG A 244 -1.09 -15.41 2.12
N VAL A 245 -1.97 -14.74 2.86
CA VAL A 245 -3.37 -14.48 2.49
C VAL A 245 -3.68 -12.99 2.63
N GLY A 246 -4.75 -12.53 2.00
CA GLY A 246 -5.17 -11.14 2.12
C GLY A 246 -4.18 -10.13 1.52
N ASN A 247 -3.26 -10.57 0.65
CA ASN A 247 -2.35 -9.66 -0.06
C ASN A 247 -3.01 -9.20 -1.37
N LEU A 248 -3.34 -7.92 -1.44
CA LEU A 248 -4.04 -7.30 -2.54
C LEU A 248 -3.11 -6.31 -3.25
N VAL A 249 -2.84 -6.56 -4.54
CA VAL A 249 -2.05 -5.67 -5.39
C VAL A 249 -3.00 -5.01 -6.39
N ILE A 250 -3.18 -3.70 -6.27
CA ILE A 250 -4.14 -2.92 -7.07
C ILE A 250 -3.34 -2.06 -8.07
N PRO A 251 -3.46 -2.31 -9.37
CA PRO A 251 -2.89 -1.44 -10.39
C PRO A 251 -3.51 -0.04 -10.34
N GLU A 252 -2.74 0.97 -10.77
CA GLU A 252 -3.22 2.32 -10.97
C GLU A 252 -4.35 2.36 -12.01
N GLY A 253 -5.30 3.25 -11.81
CA GLY A 253 -6.47 3.37 -12.70
C GLY A 253 -7.48 2.22 -12.63
N LYS A 254 -7.35 1.29 -11.67
CA LYS A 254 -8.25 0.16 -11.51
C LYS A 254 -9.61 0.63 -10.98
N LEU A 255 -10.68 0.02 -11.49
CA LEU A 255 -12.05 0.28 -11.05
C LEU A 255 -12.48 -0.66 -9.93
N LEU A 256 -13.50 -0.25 -9.20
CA LEU A 256 -14.10 -1.05 -8.14
C LEU A 256 -14.76 -2.32 -8.69
N HIS A 257 -15.52 -2.17 -9.79
CA HIS A 257 -16.25 -3.26 -10.47
C HIS A 257 -15.50 -3.78 -11.69
N ASP A 258 -15.86 -5.01 -12.08
CA ASP A 258 -15.39 -5.60 -13.33
C ASP A 258 -15.86 -4.77 -14.54
N GLN A 259 -15.01 -4.66 -15.55
CA GLN A 259 -15.37 -4.05 -16.84
C GLN A 259 -15.43 -5.09 -17.94
N SER A 260 -16.36 -4.91 -18.86
CA SER A 260 -16.44 -5.68 -20.10
C SER A 260 -15.85 -4.86 -21.25
N GLU A 261 -15.01 -5.48 -22.07
CA GLU A 261 -14.50 -4.90 -23.29
C GLU A 261 -15.51 -5.03 -24.41
N VAL A 262 -15.83 -3.93 -25.09
CA VAL A 262 -16.82 -3.92 -26.16
C VAL A 262 -16.33 -4.72 -27.37
N GLY A 263 -17.20 -5.58 -27.91
CA GLY A 263 -16.90 -6.41 -29.07
C GLY A 263 -16.11 -7.68 -28.77
N THR A 264 -15.72 -7.90 -27.51
CA THR A 264 -15.05 -9.12 -27.07
C THR A 264 -15.78 -9.76 -25.88
N SER A 265 -15.45 -11.00 -25.55
CA SER A 265 -15.89 -11.63 -24.29
C SER A 265 -14.90 -11.40 -23.14
N ARG A 266 -13.91 -10.55 -23.35
CA ARG A 266 -12.87 -10.27 -22.36
C ARG A 266 -13.43 -9.39 -21.25
N ARG A 267 -13.17 -9.78 -20.03
CA ARG A 267 -13.52 -9.04 -18.82
C ARG A 267 -12.22 -8.66 -18.08
N THR A 268 -12.13 -7.41 -17.67
CA THR A 268 -11.08 -6.93 -16.80
C THR A 268 -11.58 -6.94 -15.35
N ASP A 269 -10.91 -7.66 -14.48
CA ASP A 269 -11.28 -7.80 -13.08
C ASP A 269 -11.19 -6.47 -12.35
N GLY A 270 -12.24 -6.14 -11.60
CA GLY A 270 -12.27 -5.00 -10.69
C GLY A 270 -11.67 -5.31 -9.31
N ILE A 271 -11.57 -4.28 -8.47
CA ILE A 271 -10.99 -4.41 -7.11
C ILE A 271 -11.76 -5.43 -6.27
N TYR A 272 -13.08 -5.47 -6.32
CA TYR A 272 -13.87 -6.45 -5.57
C TYR A 272 -13.53 -7.90 -5.96
N ARG A 273 -13.28 -8.17 -7.23
CA ARG A 273 -12.89 -9.52 -7.68
C ARG A 273 -11.47 -9.86 -7.24
N MET A 274 -10.57 -8.88 -7.29
CA MET A 274 -9.20 -9.05 -6.79
C MET A 274 -9.20 -9.29 -5.27
N MET A 275 -10.04 -8.57 -4.50
CA MET A 275 -10.22 -8.81 -3.07
C MET A 275 -10.81 -10.18 -2.78
N ALA A 276 -11.83 -10.62 -3.55
CA ALA A 276 -12.41 -11.94 -3.43
C ALA A 276 -11.36 -13.03 -3.61
N ALA A 277 -10.52 -12.91 -4.65
CA ALA A 277 -9.42 -13.85 -4.88
C ALA A 277 -8.37 -13.82 -3.77
N ALA A 278 -7.99 -12.63 -3.27
CA ALA A 278 -7.01 -12.47 -2.20
C ALA A 278 -7.54 -12.94 -0.82
N SER A 279 -8.86 -13.01 -0.63
CA SER A 279 -9.50 -13.42 0.61
C SER A 279 -9.50 -14.92 0.88
N CYS A 280 -9.05 -15.71 -0.08
CA CYS A 280 -9.16 -17.17 0.01
C CYS A 280 -8.23 -17.76 1.07
N ILE A 281 -8.81 -18.50 2.02
CA ILE A 281 -8.10 -19.24 3.07
C ILE A 281 -8.25 -20.73 2.82
N GLY A 282 -7.15 -21.48 2.80
CA GLY A 282 -7.13 -22.91 2.54
C GLY A 282 -7.11 -23.25 1.05
N THR A 283 -7.26 -24.54 0.75
CA THR A 283 -7.20 -25.06 -0.62
C THR A 283 -8.25 -26.13 -0.84
N GLY A 284 -8.63 -26.36 -2.10
CA GLY A 284 -9.55 -27.42 -2.48
C GLY A 284 -10.95 -27.25 -1.88
N PRO A 285 -11.64 -28.35 -1.50
CA PRO A 285 -13.02 -28.29 -1.03
C PRO A 285 -13.25 -27.54 0.28
N THR A 286 -12.20 -27.30 1.06
CA THR A 286 -12.26 -26.58 2.35
C THR A 286 -11.89 -25.12 2.22
N GLN A 287 -11.58 -24.63 1.01
CA GLN A 287 -11.25 -23.26 0.77
C GLN A 287 -12.45 -22.34 1.09
N LYS A 288 -12.18 -21.27 1.81
CA LYS A 288 -13.16 -20.23 2.13
C LYS A 288 -12.67 -18.90 1.56
N CYS A 289 -13.53 -18.27 0.78
CA CYS A 289 -13.28 -16.93 0.21
C CYS A 289 -14.51 -16.07 0.44
N ALA A 290 -14.35 -14.76 0.56
CA ALA A 290 -15.44 -13.82 0.31
C ALA A 290 -15.77 -13.86 -1.19
N THR A 291 -17.05 -13.73 -1.56
CA THR A 291 -17.41 -13.65 -2.98
C THR A 291 -17.43 -12.19 -3.44
N TYR A 292 -17.39 -12.01 -4.77
CA TYR A 292 -17.55 -10.69 -5.37
C TYR A 292 -18.88 -10.05 -4.94
N GLU A 293 -19.96 -10.80 -4.97
CA GLU A 293 -21.32 -10.33 -4.64
C GLU A 293 -21.44 -9.93 -3.15
N GLN A 294 -20.73 -10.64 -2.26
CA GLN A 294 -20.68 -10.28 -0.85
C GLN A 294 -19.92 -8.97 -0.61
N LEU A 295 -18.82 -8.76 -1.32
CA LEU A 295 -18.04 -7.52 -1.23
C LEU A 295 -18.81 -6.33 -1.84
N ASP A 296 -19.45 -6.53 -2.97
CA ASP A 296 -20.29 -5.51 -3.62
C ASP A 296 -21.47 -5.11 -2.73
N ALA A 297 -22.22 -6.09 -2.20
CA ALA A 297 -23.32 -5.83 -1.27
C ALA A 297 -22.86 -5.11 0.01
N ALA A 298 -21.72 -5.50 0.57
CA ALA A 298 -21.11 -4.82 1.73
C ALA A 298 -20.71 -3.38 1.38
N GLY A 299 -20.11 -3.19 0.19
CA GLY A 299 -19.70 -1.88 -0.32
C GLY A 299 -20.86 -0.91 -0.52
N ALA A 300 -22.07 -1.41 -0.80
CA ALA A 300 -23.29 -0.61 -0.93
C ALA A 300 -23.96 -0.23 0.41
N SER A 301 -23.38 -0.64 1.56
CA SER A 301 -23.89 -0.35 2.90
C SER A 301 -24.02 1.14 3.17
N LEU A 302 -25.05 1.54 3.93
CA LEU A 302 -25.27 2.90 4.39
C LEU A 302 -24.42 3.26 5.63
N ASP A 303 -23.87 2.24 6.32
CA ASP A 303 -22.99 2.44 7.47
C ASP A 303 -21.56 2.71 7.01
N LEU A 304 -21.32 3.96 6.61
CA LEU A 304 -20.01 4.41 6.12
C LEU A 304 -18.91 4.31 7.19
N ALA A 305 -19.27 4.38 8.47
CA ALA A 305 -18.32 4.24 9.57
C ALA A 305 -17.87 2.78 9.73
N ALA A 306 -18.79 1.82 9.58
CA ALA A 306 -18.46 0.40 9.56
C ALA A 306 -17.52 0.06 8.39
N LEU A 307 -17.69 0.71 7.23
CA LEU A 307 -16.81 0.57 6.06
C LEU A 307 -15.47 1.31 6.18
N GLY A 308 -15.26 2.10 7.24
CA GLY A 308 -14.02 2.85 7.44
C GLY A 308 -13.85 4.06 6.51
N VAL A 309 -14.93 4.57 5.93
CA VAL A 309 -14.91 5.77 5.09
C VAL A 309 -14.38 6.95 5.91
N PRO A 310 -13.31 7.63 5.46
CA PRO A 310 -12.72 8.73 6.22
C PRO A 310 -13.66 9.94 6.25
N ALA A 311 -13.57 10.73 7.32
CA ALA A 311 -14.45 11.89 7.55
C ALA A 311 -14.44 12.90 6.38
N TRP A 312 -13.29 13.09 5.73
CA TRP A 312 -13.13 14.01 4.60
C TRP A 312 -13.87 13.56 3.33
N ALA A 313 -14.18 12.25 3.21
CA ALA A 313 -14.93 11.69 2.07
C ALA A 313 -16.40 11.43 2.40
N ALA A 314 -16.77 11.35 3.68
CA ALA A 314 -18.06 10.84 4.14
C ALA A 314 -19.27 11.54 3.50
N GLN A 315 -19.22 12.88 3.35
CA GLN A 315 -20.33 13.62 2.73
C GLN A 315 -20.44 13.28 1.23
N GLY A 316 -19.34 13.30 0.48
CA GLY A 316 -19.36 12.98 -0.95
C GLY A 316 -19.79 11.54 -1.23
N VAL A 317 -19.37 10.58 -0.39
CA VAL A 317 -19.82 9.18 -0.47
C VAL A 317 -21.32 9.08 -0.17
N LYS A 318 -21.82 9.81 0.82
CA LYS A 318 -23.25 9.87 1.15
C LYS A 318 -24.08 10.43 0.01
N ASP A 319 -23.56 11.40 -0.72
CA ASP A 319 -24.23 12.06 -1.84
C ASP A 319 -24.11 11.29 -3.16
N CYS A 320 -23.42 10.14 -3.17
CA CYS A 320 -23.29 9.31 -4.35
C CYS A 320 -24.67 8.84 -4.84
N PRO A 321 -25.00 9.08 -6.11
CA PRO A 321 -26.32 8.71 -6.65
C PRO A 321 -26.52 7.20 -6.86
N ASP A 322 -25.43 6.44 -6.92
CA ASP A 322 -25.43 4.99 -7.06
C ASP A 322 -24.62 4.35 -5.93
N ARG A 323 -25.32 3.66 -5.02
CA ARG A 323 -24.72 3.05 -3.84
C ARG A 323 -23.69 1.97 -4.15
N THR A 324 -23.83 1.28 -5.26
CA THR A 324 -22.84 0.27 -5.66
C THR A 324 -21.49 0.92 -6.02
N ARG A 325 -21.51 2.17 -6.46
CA ARG A 325 -20.33 2.95 -6.85
C ARG A 325 -19.79 3.89 -5.76
N GLN A 326 -20.43 3.92 -4.58
CA GLN A 326 -20.10 4.91 -3.53
C GLN A 326 -18.68 4.84 -3.02
N LEU A 327 -18.01 3.67 -3.10
CA LEU A 327 -16.63 3.47 -2.66
C LEU A 327 -15.59 3.63 -3.78
N GLU A 328 -16.01 3.99 -5.01
CA GLU A 328 -15.07 4.15 -6.12
C GLU A 328 -13.96 5.15 -5.77
N GLY A 329 -12.71 4.76 -6.07
CA GLY A 329 -11.51 5.55 -5.80
C GLY A 329 -11.10 5.65 -4.33
N LEU A 330 -11.89 5.15 -3.37
CA LEU A 330 -11.50 5.13 -1.95
C LEU A 330 -10.52 4.01 -1.60
N ILE A 331 -10.32 3.06 -2.50
CA ILE A 331 -9.32 2.02 -2.39
C ILE A 331 -8.14 2.42 -3.27
N ALA A 332 -6.99 2.67 -2.64
CA ALA A 332 -5.80 3.19 -3.32
C ALA A 332 -5.10 2.11 -4.18
N ALA A 333 -4.49 2.55 -5.27
CA ALA A 333 -3.53 1.73 -6.00
C ALA A 333 -2.31 1.40 -5.13
N GLY A 334 -1.72 0.22 -5.34
CA GLY A 334 -0.58 -0.27 -4.58
C GLY A 334 -0.85 -1.61 -3.91
N THR A 335 0.01 -1.99 -2.97
CA THR A 335 -0.12 -3.24 -2.22
C THR A 335 -0.74 -2.97 -0.85
N ILE A 336 -1.83 -3.66 -0.55
CA ILE A 336 -2.55 -3.56 0.72
C ILE A 336 -2.76 -4.98 1.27
N ASP A 337 -2.41 -5.19 2.53
CA ASP A 337 -2.71 -6.44 3.24
C ASP A 337 -3.94 -6.26 4.12
N PHE A 338 -4.83 -7.25 4.13
CA PHE A 338 -6.02 -7.29 4.99
C PHE A 338 -6.24 -8.69 5.58
N ASP A 339 -6.88 -8.75 6.75
CA ASP A 339 -7.27 -10.02 7.38
C ASP A 339 -8.48 -10.62 6.65
N PRO A 340 -8.31 -11.72 5.91
CA PRO A 340 -9.41 -12.35 5.17
C PRO A 340 -10.32 -13.22 6.06
N SER A 341 -10.05 -13.37 7.34
CA SER A 341 -10.89 -14.14 8.27
C SER A 341 -12.12 -13.38 8.76
N GLY A 342 -12.16 -12.05 8.52
CA GLY A 342 -13.27 -11.17 8.87
C GLY A 342 -14.46 -11.26 7.91
N THR A 343 -15.48 -10.43 8.19
CA THR A 343 -16.62 -10.24 7.27
C THR A 343 -16.21 -9.35 6.09
N PRO A 344 -16.97 -9.36 4.97
CA PRO A 344 -16.73 -8.46 3.83
C PRO A 344 -16.63 -6.98 4.23
N GLU A 345 -17.48 -6.51 5.15
CA GLU A 345 -17.41 -5.14 5.67
C GLU A 345 -16.11 -4.87 6.43
N GLN A 346 -15.65 -5.83 7.23
CA GLN A 346 -14.39 -5.73 7.96
C GLN A 346 -13.17 -5.72 7.01
N MET A 347 -13.22 -6.53 5.95
CA MET A 347 -12.19 -6.52 4.91
C MET A 347 -12.14 -5.17 4.20
N LEU A 348 -13.31 -4.64 3.75
CA LEU A 348 -13.41 -3.32 3.14
C LEU A 348 -12.93 -2.22 4.07
N ARG A 349 -13.31 -2.26 5.34
CA ARG A 349 -12.85 -1.31 6.34
C ARG A 349 -11.33 -1.25 6.45
N GLN A 350 -10.66 -2.40 6.47
CA GLN A 350 -9.19 -2.46 6.56
C GLN A 350 -8.56 -1.82 5.34
N VAL A 351 -9.02 -2.20 4.14
CA VAL A 351 -8.48 -1.72 2.88
C VAL A 351 -8.73 -0.22 2.69
N ILE A 352 -9.96 0.28 2.98
CA ILE A 352 -10.30 1.71 2.89
C ILE A 352 -9.51 2.52 3.92
N THR A 353 -9.37 2.03 5.16
CA THR A 353 -8.60 2.73 6.20
C THR A 353 -7.11 2.83 5.84
N ALA A 354 -6.53 1.76 5.29
CA ALA A 354 -5.15 1.76 4.82
C ALA A 354 -4.97 2.73 3.64
N SER A 355 -5.93 2.73 2.70
CA SER A 355 -5.94 3.64 1.55
C SER A 355 -6.06 5.10 1.96
N ALA A 356 -6.94 5.41 2.91
CA ALA A 356 -7.09 6.77 3.46
C ALA A 356 -5.76 7.28 4.03
N LYS A 357 -5.04 6.46 4.81
CA LYS A 357 -3.71 6.83 5.32
C LYS A 357 -2.69 7.10 4.21
N SER A 358 -2.71 6.31 3.14
CA SER A 358 -1.85 6.54 1.98
C SER A 358 -2.16 7.87 1.31
N TYR A 359 -3.42 8.18 1.07
CA TYR A 359 -3.85 9.46 0.50
C TYR A 359 -3.53 10.65 1.44
N GLU A 360 -3.79 10.53 2.74
CA GLU A 360 -3.46 11.57 3.72
C GLU A 360 -1.96 11.84 3.82
N SER A 361 -1.12 10.82 3.56
CA SER A 361 0.33 10.95 3.59
C SER A 361 0.91 11.83 2.46
N THR A 362 0.15 12.10 1.39
CA THR A 362 0.57 13.01 0.30
C THR A 362 0.43 14.47 0.67
N GLY A 363 -0.40 14.81 1.66
CA GLY A 363 -0.76 16.18 2.02
C GLY A 363 -2.20 16.54 1.66
N LEU A 364 -3.03 15.55 1.29
CA LEU A 364 -4.40 15.74 0.83
C LEU A 364 -5.23 16.66 1.73
N LEU A 365 -5.14 16.51 3.05
CA LEU A 365 -5.93 17.30 4.01
C LEU A 365 -5.51 18.78 4.09
N GLN A 366 -4.29 19.08 3.69
CA GLN A 366 -3.73 20.44 3.65
C GLN A 366 -3.82 21.06 2.25
N SER A 367 -4.19 20.27 1.24
CA SER A 367 -4.36 20.71 -0.15
C SER A 367 -5.61 21.59 -0.30
N GLY A 368 -5.81 22.18 -1.47
CA GLY A 368 -7.01 22.95 -1.76
C GLY A 368 -6.84 24.47 -1.61
N GLY A 369 -5.75 24.97 -1.05
CA GLY A 369 -5.49 26.41 -0.97
C GLY A 369 -5.53 27.11 -2.33
N GLU A 370 -4.86 26.55 -3.33
CA GLU A 370 -4.84 27.05 -4.70
C GLU A 370 -6.01 26.53 -5.54
N THR A 371 -6.29 25.22 -5.46
CA THR A 371 -7.29 24.56 -6.31
C THR A 371 -8.73 24.89 -5.92
N LYS A 372 -8.99 25.25 -4.65
CA LYS A 372 -10.30 25.44 -4.02
C LYS A 372 -11.15 24.18 -3.98
N LEU A 373 -10.53 23.00 -4.10
CA LEU A 373 -11.18 21.72 -4.00
C LEU A 373 -11.14 21.19 -2.56
N THR A 374 -12.19 20.52 -2.13
CA THR A 374 -12.15 19.71 -0.90
C THR A 374 -11.28 18.48 -1.09
N PRO A 375 -10.81 17.79 -0.03
CA PRO A 375 -10.04 16.56 -0.17
C PRO A 375 -10.71 15.50 -1.04
N TYR A 376 -12.02 15.30 -0.91
CA TYR A 376 -12.76 14.35 -1.75
C TYR A 376 -12.83 14.80 -3.21
N GLN A 377 -13.05 16.08 -3.47
CA GLN A 377 -13.01 16.64 -4.83
C GLN A 377 -11.62 16.54 -5.46
N THR A 378 -10.57 16.70 -4.65
CA THR A 378 -9.18 16.48 -5.09
C THR A 378 -8.97 15.01 -5.51
N LEU A 379 -9.51 14.05 -4.74
CA LEU A 379 -9.48 12.63 -5.10
C LEU A 379 -10.25 12.33 -6.39
N ILE A 380 -11.44 12.93 -6.58
CA ILE A 380 -12.21 12.82 -7.83
C ILE A 380 -11.37 13.33 -9.00
N ALA A 381 -10.79 14.53 -8.88
CA ALA A 381 -9.99 15.11 -9.94
C ALA A 381 -8.70 14.31 -10.21
N ALA A 382 -8.07 13.74 -9.17
CA ALA A 382 -6.92 12.86 -9.32
C ALA A 382 -7.26 11.59 -10.12
N SER A 383 -8.46 11.03 -9.94
CA SER A 383 -8.89 9.87 -10.75
C SER A 383 -9.07 10.22 -12.24
N LEU A 384 -9.40 11.47 -12.54
CA LEU A 384 -9.42 11.98 -13.93
C LEU A 384 -8.00 12.12 -14.48
N VAL A 385 -7.10 12.71 -13.70
CA VAL A 385 -5.68 12.83 -14.07
C VAL A 385 -5.08 11.46 -14.37
N GLU A 386 -5.37 10.47 -13.52
CA GLU A 386 -4.91 9.08 -13.69
C GLU A 386 -5.38 8.48 -15.03
N ARG A 387 -6.62 8.77 -15.42
CA ARG A 387 -7.23 8.21 -16.63
C ARG A 387 -6.86 8.94 -17.92
N GLU A 388 -6.47 10.21 -17.83
CA GLU A 388 -6.26 11.11 -18.99
C GLU A 388 -4.78 11.41 -19.26
N ALA A 389 -3.88 11.20 -18.27
CA ALA A 389 -2.52 11.69 -18.35
C ALA A 389 -1.47 10.59 -18.29
N LYS A 390 -0.40 10.74 -19.07
CA LYS A 390 0.85 10.03 -18.79
C LYS A 390 1.53 10.63 -17.55
N PRO A 391 2.36 9.85 -16.83
CA PRO A 391 3.00 10.32 -15.59
C PRO A 391 3.69 11.69 -15.72
N GLN A 392 4.39 11.95 -16.83
CA GLN A 392 5.09 13.22 -17.07
C GLN A 392 4.17 14.42 -17.33
N ASP A 393 2.91 14.19 -17.69
CA ASP A 393 1.95 15.22 -18.05
C ASP A 393 0.87 15.43 -16.96
N MET A 394 0.89 14.63 -15.89
CA MET A 394 -0.12 14.67 -14.81
C MET A 394 -0.27 16.08 -14.21
N GLY A 395 0.83 16.79 -13.95
CA GLY A 395 0.80 18.15 -13.41
C GLY A 395 0.13 19.17 -14.34
N LYS A 396 0.31 19.02 -15.67
CA LYS A 396 -0.31 19.88 -16.68
C LYS A 396 -1.79 19.57 -16.87
N VAL A 397 -2.16 18.27 -16.90
CA VAL A 397 -3.57 17.85 -16.98
C VAL A 397 -4.33 18.29 -15.72
N ALA A 398 -3.73 18.14 -14.54
CA ALA A 398 -4.26 18.67 -13.29
C ALA A 398 -4.51 20.20 -13.39
N ARG A 399 -3.60 20.95 -13.98
CA ARG A 399 -3.75 22.39 -14.22
C ARG A 399 -4.92 22.67 -15.16
N VAL A 400 -5.07 21.94 -16.25
CA VAL A 400 -6.21 22.09 -17.17
C VAL A 400 -7.53 21.87 -16.44
N ILE A 401 -7.63 20.82 -15.60
CA ILE A 401 -8.84 20.56 -14.80
C ILE A 401 -9.15 21.77 -13.91
N VAL A 402 -8.18 22.26 -13.12
CA VAL A 402 -8.36 23.42 -12.23
C VAL A 402 -8.78 24.66 -13.02
N ASN A 403 -8.15 24.92 -14.16
CA ASN A 403 -8.46 26.09 -14.99
C ASN A 403 -9.87 26.00 -15.57
N ARG A 404 -10.31 24.83 -16.09
CA ARG A 404 -11.68 24.64 -16.61
C ARG A 404 -12.74 24.77 -15.51
N LEU A 405 -12.46 24.28 -14.29
CA LEU A 405 -13.36 24.45 -13.14
C LEU A 405 -13.51 25.93 -12.72
N ARG A 406 -12.44 26.74 -12.86
CA ARG A 406 -12.46 28.19 -12.54
C ARG A 406 -13.27 29.02 -13.56
N VAL A 407 -13.31 28.59 -14.81
CA VAL A 407 -14.02 29.27 -15.92
C VAL A 407 -15.25 28.48 -16.35
N PRO A 408 -16.13 28.02 -15.51
CA PRO A 408 -17.20 27.03 -15.67
C PRO A 408 -17.26 26.36 -17.06
N GLN A 409 -16.19 25.64 -17.44
CA GLN A 409 -16.05 24.90 -18.70
C GLN A 409 -16.21 23.40 -18.42
N MET A 410 -16.94 22.71 -19.29
CA MET A 410 -17.06 21.25 -19.22
C MET A 410 -15.68 20.59 -19.35
N LEU A 411 -15.44 19.54 -18.56
CA LEU A 411 -14.15 18.82 -18.59
C LEU A 411 -13.98 17.98 -19.85
N GLN A 412 -15.06 17.38 -20.36
CA GLN A 412 -15.12 16.67 -21.65
C GLN A 412 -14.09 15.52 -21.75
N PHE A 413 -14.08 14.64 -20.77
CA PHE A 413 -13.19 13.47 -20.73
C PHE A 413 -13.94 12.21 -21.11
N ASP A 414 -13.44 11.46 -22.11
CA ASP A 414 -14.03 10.20 -22.58
C ASP A 414 -14.01 9.13 -21.50
N SER A 415 -13.02 9.14 -20.60
CA SER A 415 -12.96 8.25 -19.45
C SER A 415 -14.19 8.32 -18.55
N THR A 416 -14.83 9.49 -18.42
CA THR A 416 -16.06 9.68 -17.63
C THR A 416 -17.28 9.10 -18.30
N VAL A 417 -17.31 9.07 -19.62
CA VAL A 417 -18.36 8.42 -20.42
C VAL A 417 -18.22 6.91 -20.31
N ASN A 418 -17.02 6.37 -20.53
CA ASN A 418 -16.72 4.95 -20.42
C ASN A 418 -17.06 4.41 -19.02
N TYR A 419 -16.73 5.16 -17.96
CA TYR A 419 -17.07 4.78 -16.58
C TYR A 419 -18.60 4.64 -16.39
N ALA A 420 -19.37 5.57 -16.94
CA ALA A 420 -20.83 5.55 -16.82
C ALA A 420 -21.47 4.39 -17.58
N LEU A 421 -20.83 3.89 -18.64
CA LEU A 421 -21.35 2.83 -19.51
C LEU A 421 -20.98 1.41 -19.04
N ASP A 422 -20.19 1.24 -17.96
CA ASP A 422 -19.65 -0.05 -17.48
C ASP A 422 -18.90 -0.85 -18.56
N ARG A 423 -18.37 -0.14 -19.55
CA ARG A 423 -17.66 -0.74 -20.67
C ARG A 423 -16.48 0.14 -21.08
N THR A 424 -15.48 -0.47 -21.68
CA THR A 424 -14.36 0.24 -22.25
C THR A 424 -14.55 0.32 -23.75
N GLU A 425 -14.89 1.50 -24.26
CA GLU A 425 -14.89 1.81 -25.68
C GLU A 425 -13.70 2.72 -25.98
N VAL A 426 -12.97 2.40 -27.05
CA VAL A 426 -11.83 3.19 -27.50
C VAL A 426 -12.29 4.56 -28.01
N GLN A 427 -13.46 4.62 -28.62
CA GLN A 427 -14.09 5.86 -29.06
C GLN A 427 -15.53 5.92 -28.60
N THR A 428 -15.85 6.87 -27.74
CA THR A 428 -17.21 7.17 -27.34
C THR A 428 -17.99 7.77 -28.51
N THR A 429 -19.24 7.33 -28.71
CA THR A 429 -20.11 7.89 -29.75
C THR A 429 -20.65 9.26 -29.34
N ASP A 430 -21.17 10.02 -30.29
CA ASP A 430 -21.87 11.28 -29.98
C ASP A 430 -23.09 11.06 -29.08
N ALA A 431 -23.77 9.92 -29.20
CA ALA A 431 -24.88 9.55 -28.34
C ALA A 431 -24.40 9.27 -26.90
N ASP A 432 -23.29 8.57 -26.74
CA ASP A 432 -22.70 8.32 -25.43
C ASP A 432 -22.27 9.62 -24.72
N ARG A 433 -21.66 10.55 -25.48
CA ARG A 433 -21.27 11.88 -24.98
C ARG A 433 -22.47 12.76 -24.64
N ALA A 434 -23.60 12.58 -25.30
CA ALA A 434 -24.82 13.31 -25.04
C ALA A 434 -25.65 12.73 -23.86
N ALA A 435 -25.32 11.52 -23.40
CA ALA A 435 -26.07 10.87 -22.31
C ALA A 435 -25.89 11.65 -21.01
N GLU A 436 -26.99 12.03 -20.38
CA GLU A 436 -26.99 12.72 -19.08
C GLU A 436 -26.82 11.71 -17.95
N THR A 437 -25.59 11.58 -17.45
CA THR A 437 -25.28 10.74 -16.30
C THR A 437 -24.56 11.57 -15.21
N PRO A 438 -24.60 11.14 -13.97
CA PRO A 438 -23.88 11.85 -12.89
C PRO A 438 -22.38 11.95 -13.11
N TRP A 439 -21.79 11.12 -13.96
CA TRP A 439 -20.35 11.07 -14.22
C TRP A 439 -19.96 11.76 -15.53
N ASN A 440 -20.85 11.85 -16.52
CA ASN A 440 -20.51 12.34 -17.86
C ASN A 440 -20.14 13.83 -17.85
N THR A 441 -18.86 14.13 -18.07
CA THR A 441 -18.32 15.51 -18.09
C THR A 441 -18.49 16.20 -19.45
N TYR A 442 -19.12 15.59 -20.46
CA TYR A 442 -19.63 16.24 -21.67
C TYR A 442 -21.03 16.81 -21.50
N ALA A 443 -21.83 16.24 -20.60
CA ALA A 443 -23.22 16.65 -20.37
C ALA A 443 -23.36 17.66 -19.22
N LYS A 444 -22.35 17.78 -18.34
CA LYS A 444 -22.42 18.66 -17.15
C LYS A 444 -21.11 19.42 -16.91
N ILE A 445 -21.23 20.58 -16.30
CA ILE A 445 -20.09 21.37 -15.80
C ILE A 445 -19.67 20.81 -14.44
N GLY A 446 -18.37 20.84 -14.15
CA GLY A 446 -17.80 20.43 -12.86
C GLY A 446 -17.27 19.00 -12.87
N LEU A 447 -16.97 18.50 -11.68
CA LEU A 447 -16.45 17.15 -11.47
C LEU A 447 -17.56 16.09 -11.59
N PRO A 448 -17.24 14.85 -11.95
CA PRO A 448 -18.15 13.71 -11.82
C PRO A 448 -18.57 13.50 -10.36
N ALA A 449 -19.64 12.71 -10.16
CA ALA A 449 -20.21 12.50 -8.83
C ALA A 449 -19.27 11.78 -7.85
N THR A 450 -18.41 10.89 -8.36
CA THR A 450 -17.42 10.14 -7.60
C THR A 450 -16.10 10.12 -8.36
N PRO A 451 -15.00 9.66 -7.76
CA PRO A 451 -13.86 9.19 -8.55
C PRO A 451 -14.32 8.15 -9.58
N ILE A 452 -13.56 7.98 -10.65
CA ILE A 452 -13.87 7.03 -11.74
C ILE A 452 -12.83 5.91 -11.85
N ALA A 453 -11.88 5.86 -10.94
CA ALA A 453 -10.87 4.81 -10.80
C ALA A 453 -10.07 5.03 -9.51
N ALA A 454 -9.25 4.05 -9.13
CA ALA A 454 -8.23 4.18 -8.09
C ALA A 454 -7.04 5.02 -8.61
N PRO A 455 -6.85 6.26 -8.17
CA PRO A 455 -5.73 7.07 -8.64
C PRO A 455 -4.41 6.61 -8.01
N SER A 456 -3.30 6.81 -8.72
CA SER A 456 -1.97 6.73 -8.15
C SER A 456 -1.72 7.89 -7.17
N LEU A 457 -0.76 7.72 -6.26
CA LEU A 457 -0.31 8.82 -5.40
C LEU A 457 0.34 9.95 -6.22
N ASN A 458 0.84 9.65 -7.42
CA ASN A 458 1.39 10.65 -8.33
C ASN A 458 0.29 11.54 -8.93
N ALA A 459 -0.83 10.96 -9.37
CA ALA A 459 -1.98 11.71 -9.84
C ALA A 459 -2.57 12.59 -8.73
N LEU A 460 -2.61 12.06 -7.49
CA LEU A 460 -3.08 12.82 -6.33
C LEU A 460 -2.16 14.01 -6.04
N ARG A 461 -0.83 13.81 -5.98
CA ARG A 461 0.14 14.91 -5.80
C ARG A 461 0.08 15.94 -6.92
N ALA A 462 -0.18 15.51 -8.16
CA ALA A 462 -0.36 16.43 -9.27
C ALA A 462 -1.59 17.33 -9.08
N MET A 463 -2.68 16.80 -8.51
CA MET A 463 -3.86 17.61 -8.18
C MET A 463 -3.67 18.50 -6.94
N GLU A 464 -2.90 18.04 -5.96
CA GLU A 464 -2.55 18.84 -4.78
C GLU A 464 -1.67 20.05 -5.13
N ASN A 465 -0.78 19.89 -6.12
CA ASN A 465 0.15 20.92 -6.58
C ASN A 465 0.26 20.92 -8.12
N PRO A 466 -0.78 21.43 -8.83
CA PRO A 466 -0.81 21.47 -10.29
C PRO A 466 0.31 22.34 -10.86
N GLU A 467 0.91 21.93 -11.97
CA GLU A 467 1.94 22.69 -12.65
C GLU A 467 1.42 24.10 -13.04
N PRO A 468 2.19 25.18 -12.82
CA PRO A 468 1.75 26.53 -13.19
C PRO A 468 1.52 26.67 -14.71
N GLY A 469 0.37 27.22 -15.11
CA GLY A 469 0.05 27.44 -16.52
C GLY A 469 -1.37 27.96 -16.75
N SER A 470 -1.63 28.43 -17.98
CA SER A 470 -2.93 28.96 -18.40
C SER A 470 -3.73 27.97 -19.25
N TRP A 471 -3.25 26.74 -19.43
CA TRP A 471 -3.82 25.78 -20.37
C TRP A 471 -5.28 25.44 -20.06
N LEU A 472 -6.08 25.39 -21.12
CA LEU A 472 -7.48 24.95 -21.11
C LEU A 472 -7.69 23.71 -21.97
N TYR A 473 -6.75 23.38 -22.85
CA TYR A 473 -6.86 22.29 -23.82
C TYR A 473 -5.58 21.48 -23.86
N PHE A 474 -5.72 20.19 -24.11
CA PHE A 474 -4.61 19.31 -24.43
C PHE A 474 -5.05 18.22 -25.43
N VAL A 475 -4.11 17.65 -26.14
CA VAL A 475 -4.34 16.50 -27.01
C VAL A 475 -3.00 15.80 -27.28
N THR A 476 -3.03 14.47 -27.28
CA THR A 476 -1.90 13.65 -27.71
C THR A 476 -1.84 13.64 -29.23
N VAL A 477 -0.68 14.00 -29.82
CA VAL A 477 -0.56 14.28 -31.26
C VAL A 477 0.19 13.23 -32.08
N ASP A 478 0.81 12.25 -31.40
CA ASP A 478 1.57 11.18 -32.08
C ASP A 478 1.54 9.86 -31.30
N LYS A 479 1.97 8.78 -31.96
CA LYS A 479 2.03 7.43 -31.38
C LYS A 479 3.10 7.29 -30.28
N GLN A 480 4.03 8.21 -30.16
CA GLN A 480 5.00 8.32 -29.09
C GLN A 480 4.35 8.88 -27.81
N GLY A 481 3.13 9.43 -27.97
CA GLY A 481 2.33 9.99 -26.89
C GLY A 481 2.78 11.37 -26.46
N THR A 482 3.28 12.17 -27.40
CA THR A 482 3.52 13.59 -27.18
C THR A 482 2.21 14.32 -26.96
N THR A 483 2.04 14.95 -25.80
CA THR A 483 0.85 15.72 -25.45
C THR A 483 1.14 17.21 -25.56
N LEU A 484 0.32 17.94 -26.33
CA LEU A 484 0.43 19.38 -26.52
C LEU A 484 -0.67 20.10 -25.74
N PHE A 485 -0.29 21.19 -25.08
CA PHE A 485 -1.14 22.00 -24.20
C PHE A 485 -1.27 23.42 -24.74
N THR A 486 -2.47 24.01 -24.59
CA THR A 486 -2.71 25.41 -25.01
C THR A 486 -3.94 25.98 -24.30
N ASP A 487 -4.02 27.32 -24.21
CA ASP A 487 -5.22 28.07 -23.81
C ASP A 487 -5.99 28.62 -25.05
N ASP A 488 -5.41 28.56 -26.23
CA ASP A 488 -6.04 28.99 -27.47
C ASP A 488 -6.78 27.84 -28.16
N TYR A 489 -8.09 27.97 -28.32
CA TYR A 489 -8.94 26.96 -28.96
C TYR A 489 -8.57 26.73 -30.44
N LYS A 490 -8.14 27.79 -31.17
CA LYS A 490 -7.71 27.62 -32.55
C LYS A 490 -6.42 26.82 -32.67
N GLN A 491 -5.51 27.01 -31.72
CA GLN A 491 -4.30 26.21 -31.63
C GLN A 491 -4.62 24.76 -31.31
N HIS A 492 -5.57 24.52 -30.36
CA HIS A 492 -6.04 23.18 -30.05
C HIS A 492 -6.62 22.47 -31.30
N GLN A 493 -7.40 23.17 -32.13
CA GLN A 493 -7.92 22.58 -33.36
C GLN A 493 -6.79 22.17 -34.32
N ARG A 494 -5.70 22.94 -34.41
CA ARG A 494 -4.51 22.56 -35.19
C ARG A 494 -3.84 21.31 -34.66
N TYR A 495 -3.76 21.19 -33.33
CA TYR A 495 -3.20 20.00 -32.68
C TYR A 495 -4.09 18.75 -32.91
N ILE A 496 -5.41 18.90 -32.91
CA ILE A 496 -6.33 17.82 -33.28
C ILE A 496 -6.10 17.37 -34.72
N GLN A 497 -5.90 18.31 -35.68
CA GLN A 497 -5.57 17.98 -37.08
C GLN A 497 -4.23 17.23 -37.15
N GLN A 498 -3.24 17.63 -36.35
CA GLN A 498 -1.96 16.92 -36.27
C GLN A 498 -2.14 15.50 -35.72
N ALA A 499 -2.93 15.32 -34.67
CA ALA A 499 -3.26 14.02 -34.13
C ALA A 499 -3.96 13.11 -35.15
N GLN A 500 -4.92 13.66 -35.91
CA GLN A 500 -5.57 12.96 -37.03
C GLN A 500 -4.60 12.55 -38.12
N ALA A 501 -3.69 13.45 -38.51
CA ALA A 501 -2.68 13.18 -39.55
C ALA A 501 -1.66 12.11 -39.10
N SER A 502 -1.38 11.99 -37.80
CA SER A 502 -0.47 10.99 -37.27
C SER A 502 -1.10 9.57 -37.17
N GLY A 503 -2.42 9.47 -37.36
CA GLY A 503 -3.17 8.23 -37.22
C GLY A 503 -3.28 7.70 -35.76
N ILE A 504 -2.99 8.53 -34.75
CA ILE A 504 -3.14 8.11 -33.35
C ILE A 504 -4.61 7.96 -32.99
N LEU A 505 -5.48 8.77 -33.57
CA LEU A 505 -6.92 8.70 -33.35
C LEU A 505 -7.59 7.53 -34.09
N ASP A 506 -6.88 6.88 -35.02
CA ASP A 506 -7.36 5.74 -35.82
C ASP A 506 -6.90 4.39 -35.22
N SER A 507 -5.96 4.42 -34.27
CA SER A 507 -5.37 3.21 -33.66
C SER A 507 -6.33 2.46 -32.70
N GLY A 508 -7.60 2.84 -32.67
CA GLY A 508 -8.66 2.24 -31.88
C GLY A 508 -9.84 1.73 -32.73
N ARG A 509 -9.62 1.40 -33.99
CA ARG A 509 -10.66 0.77 -34.83
C ARG A 509 -10.36 -0.69 -35.06
#